data_fc3abcda23274b9b024ab309fa6e7a5f
#
_entry.id   fc3abcda23274b9b024ab309fa6e7a5f
#
_cell.length_a   1.000
_cell.length_b   1.000
_cell.length_c   1.000
_cell.angle_alpha   90.00
_cell.angle_beta   90.00
_cell.angle_gamma   90.00
#
_symmetry.space_group_name_H-M   'P 1'
#
loop_
_entity.id
_entity.type
_entity.pdbx_description
1 polymer ?
#
loop_
_entity_poly.entity_id
_entity_poly.type
_entity_poly.pdbx_seq_one_letter_code
_entity_poly.pdbx_strand_id
1 'polypeptide(L)'
;MKLLLDTHAWLWFLAGDKRLSRKQRQAIEDPASILFLSPISLWETCLLIEQGRIPATAPTRQWLESARQALPVREAPLTFAIAEQSRRINVPHQDPADRFIAATAIEMNIPLVTSDERLIRCEGLRCVR
;
A
#
# COMPACT_ATOMS: atom_id res chain seq x y z
N MET A 1 0.10 -6.69 15.14
CA MET A 1 1.13 -5.81 14.52
C MET A 1 0.44 -4.87 13.54
N LYS A 2 0.83 -3.61 13.52
CA LYS A 2 0.31 -2.64 12.56
C LYS A 2 1.14 -2.71 11.28
N LEU A 3 0.49 -2.74 10.13
CA LEU A 3 1.14 -2.83 8.82
C LEU A 3 0.53 -1.82 7.87
N LEU A 4 1.36 -1.17 7.06
CA LEU A 4 0.91 -0.39 5.91
C LEU A 4 1.05 -1.25 4.66
N LEU A 5 0.02 -1.31 3.84
CA LEU A 5 0.07 -2.07 2.59
C LEU A 5 0.49 -1.16 1.44
N ASP A 6 1.50 -1.56 0.68
CA ASP A 6 1.79 -0.96 -0.61
C ASP A 6 0.61 -1.27 -1.57
N THR A 7 0.38 -0.43 -2.55
CA THR A 7 -0.75 -0.56 -3.47
C THR A 7 -0.78 -1.94 -4.12
N HIS A 8 0.34 -2.42 -4.66
CA HIS A 8 0.39 -3.73 -5.30
C HIS A 8 0.22 -4.88 -4.31
N ALA A 9 0.73 -4.77 -3.09
CA ALA A 9 0.52 -5.80 -2.07
C ALA A 9 -0.98 -5.95 -1.76
N TRP A 10 -1.69 -4.85 -1.63
CA TRP A 10 -3.13 -4.84 -1.42
C TRP A 10 -3.87 -5.48 -2.60
N LEU A 11 -3.56 -5.03 -3.81
CA LEU A 11 -4.21 -5.54 -5.03
C LEU A 11 -3.91 -7.03 -5.26
N TRP A 12 -2.67 -7.45 -5.05
CA TRP A 12 -2.30 -8.87 -5.20
C TRP A 12 -2.99 -9.75 -4.16
N PHE A 13 -3.13 -9.26 -2.93
CA PHE A 13 -3.87 -10.01 -1.91
C PHE A 13 -5.33 -10.22 -2.35
N LEU A 14 -5.99 -9.15 -2.80
CA LEU A 14 -7.40 -9.21 -3.24
C LEU A 14 -7.58 -10.15 -4.44
N ALA A 15 -6.61 -10.19 -5.35
CA ALA A 15 -6.67 -11.03 -6.54
C ALA A 15 -6.17 -12.46 -6.30
N GLY A 16 -5.64 -12.77 -5.13
CA GLY A 16 -5.01 -14.07 -4.89
C GLY A 16 -3.75 -14.27 -5.74
N ASP A 17 -3.07 -13.20 -6.10
CA ASP A 17 -1.92 -13.21 -7.01
C ASP A 17 -0.69 -13.82 -6.31
N LYS A 18 -0.02 -14.74 -7.01
CA LYS A 18 1.15 -15.45 -6.47
C LYS A 18 2.39 -14.58 -6.30
N ARG A 19 2.40 -13.37 -6.87
CA ARG A 19 3.49 -12.42 -6.65
C ARG A 19 3.56 -11.93 -5.22
N LEU A 20 2.44 -11.98 -4.49
CA LEU A 20 2.47 -11.75 -3.05
C LEU A 20 3.15 -12.93 -2.38
N SER A 21 4.20 -12.68 -1.61
CA SER A 21 4.96 -13.75 -0.96
C SER A 21 4.13 -14.43 0.14
N ARG A 22 4.52 -15.65 0.48
CA ARG A 22 3.88 -16.38 1.58
C ARG A 22 3.98 -15.63 2.89
N LYS A 23 5.14 -15.03 3.17
CA LYS A 23 5.36 -14.24 4.38
C LYS A 23 4.47 -13.02 4.43
N GLN A 24 4.32 -12.31 3.30
CA GLN A 24 3.42 -11.17 3.19
C GLN A 24 1.98 -11.58 3.43
N ARG A 25 1.54 -12.66 2.79
CA ARG A 25 0.18 -13.18 2.96
C ARG A 25 -0.11 -13.55 4.41
N GLN A 26 0.82 -14.25 5.07
CA GLN A 26 0.66 -14.63 6.47
C GLN A 26 0.55 -13.39 7.37
N ALA A 27 1.34 -12.37 7.13
CA ALA A 27 1.29 -11.13 7.91
C ALA A 27 -0.06 -10.42 7.74
N ILE A 28 -0.58 -10.38 6.51
CA ILE A 28 -1.90 -9.76 6.21
C ILE A 28 -3.03 -10.56 6.84
N GLU A 29 -2.98 -11.88 6.77
CA GLU A 29 -4.04 -12.76 7.26
C GLU A 29 -4.04 -12.97 8.77
N ASP A 30 -2.97 -12.57 9.45
CA ASP A 30 -2.87 -12.70 10.90
C ASP A 30 -4.00 -11.90 11.58
N PRO A 31 -4.87 -12.57 12.38
CA PRO A 31 -5.98 -11.87 13.06
C PRO A 31 -5.52 -10.75 13.98
N ALA A 32 -4.28 -10.80 14.47
CA ALA A 32 -3.71 -9.76 15.32
C ALA A 32 -3.20 -8.56 14.53
N SER A 33 -3.09 -8.66 13.21
CA SER A 33 -2.63 -7.55 12.37
C SER A 33 -3.69 -6.48 12.21
N ILE A 34 -3.27 -5.23 12.31
CA ILE A 34 -4.08 -4.06 11.99
C ILE A 34 -3.52 -3.49 10.70
N LEU A 35 -4.34 -3.48 9.64
CA LEU A 35 -3.91 -3.10 8.31
C LEU A 35 -4.29 -1.66 8.01
N PHE A 36 -3.35 -0.91 7.46
CA PHE A 36 -3.53 0.45 7.01
C PHE A 36 -3.32 0.55 5.51
N LEU A 37 -4.05 1.45 4.88
CA LEU A 37 -3.92 1.76 3.46
C LEU A 37 -3.91 3.27 3.28
N SER A 38 -2.99 3.76 2.46
CA SER A 38 -2.92 5.18 2.12
C SER A 38 -4.03 5.57 1.15
N PRO A 39 -4.59 6.79 1.25
CA PRO A 39 -5.45 7.33 0.21
C PRO A 39 -4.79 7.34 -1.18
N ILE A 40 -3.47 7.43 -1.23
CA ILE A 40 -2.69 7.33 -2.48
C ILE A 40 -2.90 5.98 -3.16
N SER A 41 -3.02 4.89 -2.38
CA SER A 41 -3.29 3.57 -2.96
C SER A 41 -4.65 3.50 -3.62
N LEU A 42 -5.67 4.16 -3.07
CA LEU A 42 -6.98 4.25 -3.73
C LEU A 42 -6.90 5.07 -5.02
N TRP A 43 -6.17 6.18 -4.98
CA TRP A 43 -5.96 7.01 -6.16
C TRP A 43 -5.25 6.24 -7.27
N GLU A 44 -4.17 5.54 -6.96
CA GLU A 44 -3.48 4.69 -7.93
C GLU A 44 -4.40 3.62 -8.51
N THR A 45 -5.21 3.00 -7.67
CA THR A 45 -6.17 1.96 -8.09
C THR A 45 -7.21 2.53 -9.04
N CYS A 46 -7.71 3.75 -8.78
CA CYS A 46 -8.61 4.43 -9.71
C CYS A 46 -7.97 4.60 -11.09
N LEU A 47 -6.70 5.05 -11.12
CA LEU A 47 -5.98 5.18 -12.39
C LEU A 47 -5.84 3.85 -13.13
N LEU A 48 -5.51 2.78 -12.41
CA LEU A 48 -5.38 1.45 -13.01
C LEU A 48 -6.70 0.94 -13.59
N ILE A 49 -7.82 1.21 -12.91
CA ILE A 49 -9.16 0.86 -13.42
C ILE A 49 -9.48 1.66 -14.67
N GLU A 50 -9.24 2.98 -14.64
CA GLU A 50 -9.49 3.88 -15.77
C GLU A 50 -8.67 3.49 -17.01
N GLN A 51 -7.46 3.00 -16.79
CA GLN A 51 -6.55 2.55 -17.85
C GLN A 51 -6.86 1.13 -18.34
N GLY A 52 -7.87 0.46 -17.77
CA GLY A 52 -8.21 -0.92 -18.12
C GLY A 52 -7.19 -1.95 -17.64
N ARG A 53 -6.30 -1.60 -16.73
CA ARG A 53 -5.26 -2.50 -16.20
C ARG A 53 -5.76 -3.36 -15.05
N ILE A 54 -6.87 -2.97 -14.43
CA ILE A 54 -7.62 -3.80 -13.49
C ILE A 54 -8.99 -4.04 -14.13
N PRO A 55 -9.35 -5.30 -14.40
CA PRO A 55 -10.69 -5.59 -14.94
C PRO A 55 -11.72 -5.30 -13.85
N ALA A 56 -12.61 -4.35 -14.14
CA ALA A 56 -13.69 -3.98 -13.25
C ALA A 56 -15.00 -4.00 -14.02
N THR A 57 -15.95 -4.83 -13.57
CA THR A 57 -17.29 -4.92 -14.14
C THR A 57 -18.27 -3.97 -13.49
N ALA A 58 -17.90 -3.45 -12.32
CA ALA A 58 -18.69 -2.49 -11.55
C ALA A 58 -18.08 -1.07 -11.68
N PRO A 59 -18.87 -0.01 -11.41
CA PRO A 59 -18.31 1.34 -11.30
C PRO A 59 -17.18 1.40 -10.29
N THR A 60 -16.20 2.25 -10.53
CA THR A 60 -14.98 2.36 -9.73
C THR A 60 -15.27 2.48 -8.22
N ARG A 61 -16.21 3.35 -7.84
CA ARG A 61 -16.57 3.55 -6.43
C ARG A 61 -17.05 2.25 -5.79
N GLN A 62 -17.91 1.52 -6.48
CA GLN A 62 -18.45 0.25 -5.99
C GLN A 62 -17.36 -0.80 -5.89
N TRP A 63 -16.46 -0.85 -6.86
CA TRP A 63 -15.31 -1.75 -6.84
C TRP A 63 -14.43 -1.49 -5.61
N LEU A 64 -14.13 -0.22 -5.32
CA LEU A 64 -13.33 0.16 -4.17
C LEU A 64 -14.01 -0.17 -2.84
N GLU A 65 -15.31 0.03 -2.74
CA GLU A 65 -16.08 -0.33 -1.54
C GLU A 65 -16.03 -1.84 -1.29
N SER A 66 -16.24 -2.63 -2.35
CA SER A 66 -16.17 -4.10 -2.26
C SER A 66 -14.78 -4.58 -1.85
N ALA A 67 -13.74 -3.96 -2.38
CA ALA A 67 -12.36 -4.30 -2.05
C ALA A 67 -12.07 -4.05 -0.57
N ARG A 68 -12.51 -2.92 -0.02
CA ARG A 68 -12.31 -2.61 1.40
C ARG A 68 -13.16 -3.48 2.33
N GLN A 69 -14.29 -3.99 1.85
CA GLN A 69 -15.08 -4.96 2.61
C GLN A 69 -14.42 -6.33 2.61
N ALA A 70 -13.82 -6.73 1.49
CA ALA A 70 -13.13 -8.02 1.38
C ALA A 70 -11.89 -8.10 2.26
N LEU A 71 -11.17 -6.99 2.41
CA LEU A 71 -10.05 -6.87 3.33
C LEU A 71 -10.17 -5.55 4.09
N PRO A 72 -10.69 -5.57 5.33
CA PRO A 72 -10.84 -4.35 6.11
C PRO A 72 -9.50 -3.68 6.38
N VAL A 73 -9.39 -2.42 5.99
CA VAL A 73 -8.22 -1.60 6.20
C VAL A 73 -8.63 -0.28 6.85
N ARG A 74 -7.71 0.29 7.62
CA ARG A 74 -7.87 1.63 8.18
C ARG A 74 -7.18 2.64 7.26
N GLU A 75 -7.74 3.82 7.18
CA GLU A 75 -7.11 4.89 6.42
C GLU A 75 -5.84 5.38 7.14
N ALA A 76 -4.75 5.50 6.39
CA ALA A 76 -3.53 6.18 6.83
C ALA A 76 -3.53 7.58 6.21
N PRO A 77 -4.01 8.62 6.93
CA PRO A 77 -4.21 9.94 6.33
C PRO A 77 -2.90 10.58 5.85
N LEU A 78 -2.98 11.33 4.75
CA LEU A 78 -1.86 12.15 4.27
C LEU A 78 -1.80 13.41 5.12
N THR A 79 -0.78 13.51 5.96
CA THR A 79 -0.56 14.67 6.83
C THR A 79 0.49 15.61 6.25
N PHE A 80 0.60 16.81 6.81
CA PHE A 80 1.68 17.73 6.46
C PHE A 80 3.05 17.07 6.70
N ALA A 81 3.21 16.37 7.82
CA ALA A 81 4.46 15.69 8.15
C ALA A 81 4.83 14.64 7.08
N ILE A 82 3.85 13.86 6.62
CA ILE A 82 4.06 12.86 5.57
C ILE A 82 4.43 13.54 4.25
N ALA A 83 3.75 14.63 3.89
CA ALA A 83 4.07 15.37 2.66
C ALA A 83 5.50 15.89 2.69
N GLU A 84 5.94 16.48 3.79
CA GLU A 84 7.31 16.95 3.96
C GLU A 84 8.30 15.78 3.91
N GLN A 85 8.01 14.71 4.65
CA GLN A 85 8.88 13.54 4.71
C GLN A 85 9.05 12.88 3.34
N SER A 86 8.01 12.90 2.50
CA SER A 86 8.07 12.32 1.16
C SER A 86 9.18 12.93 0.30
N ARG A 87 9.58 14.17 0.58
CA ARG A 87 10.64 14.87 -0.16
C ARG A 87 12.01 14.66 0.46
N ARG A 88 12.10 14.24 1.72
CA ARG A 88 13.35 14.07 2.45
C ARG A 88 13.87 12.64 2.46
N ILE A 89 13.01 11.64 2.25
CA ILE A 89 13.42 10.24 2.29
C ILE A 89 14.41 9.93 1.16
N ASN A 90 15.36 9.04 1.47
CA ASN A 90 16.36 8.60 0.52
C ASN A 90 15.85 7.35 -0.21
N VAL A 91 15.13 7.57 -1.30
CA VAL A 91 14.59 6.51 -2.17
C VAL A 91 15.14 6.76 -3.57
N PRO A 92 15.76 5.76 -4.20
CA PRO A 92 16.25 5.90 -5.58
C PRO A 92 15.09 5.83 -6.58
N HIS A 93 14.02 6.56 -6.33
CA HIS A 93 12.75 6.40 -7.02
C HIS A 93 12.01 7.73 -6.99
N GLN A 94 11.60 8.19 -8.16
CA GLN A 94 10.97 9.50 -8.30
C GLN A 94 9.44 9.43 -8.39
N ASP A 95 8.85 8.22 -8.36
CA ASP A 95 7.39 8.08 -8.36
C ASP A 95 6.81 8.72 -7.10
N PRO A 96 6.02 9.80 -7.23
CA PRO A 96 5.47 10.49 -6.07
C PRO A 96 4.60 9.60 -5.19
N ALA A 97 3.82 8.71 -5.78
CA ALA A 97 2.95 7.81 -5.03
C ALA A 97 3.75 6.92 -4.08
N ASP A 98 4.83 6.32 -4.57
CA ASP A 98 5.68 5.45 -3.76
C ASP A 98 6.40 6.24 -2.67
N ARG A 99 6.80 7.48 -2.95
CA ARG A 99 7.42 8.34 -1.94
C ARG A 99 6.44 8.69 -0.82
N PHE A 100 5.18 8.98 -1.14
CA PHE A 100 4.14 9.23 -0.13
C PHE A 100 3.89 7.99 0.73
N ILE A 101 3.83 6.82 0.13
CA ILE A 101 3.58 5.57 0.85
C ILE A 101 4.75 5.25 1.79
N ALA A 102 5.98 5.36 1.31
CA ALA A 102 7.16 5.15 2.15
C ALA A 102 7.22 6.16 3.31
N ALA A 103 6.96 7.42 3.04
CA ALA A 103 6.92 8.45 4.06
C ALA A 103 5.85 8.17 5.12
N THR A 104 4.70 7.66 4.70
CA THR A 104 3.62 7.28 5.61
C THR A 104 4.07 6.20 6.59
N ALA A 105 4.71 5.15 6.10
CA ALA A 105 5.22 4.07 6.94
C ALA A 105 6.25 4.58 7.94
N ILE A 106 7.16 5.44 7.50
CA ILE A 106 8.19 6.03 8.36
C ILE A 106 7.57 6.90 9.45
N GLU A 107 6.66 7.81 9.08
CA GLU A 107 6.01 8.71 10.04
C GLU A 107 5.13 7.96 11.05
N MET A 108 4.44 6.92 10.60
CA MET A 108 3.64 6.08 11.49
C MET A 108 4.48 5.08 12.29
N ASN A 109 5.75 4.93 11.92
CA ASN A 109 6.67 3.96 12.52
C ASN A 109 6.11 2.53 12.47
N ILE A 110 5.61 2.14 11.31
CA ILE A 110 5.09 0.79 11.06
C ILE A 110 5.74 0.20 9.80
N PRO A 111 5.84 -1.13 9.70
CA PRO A 111 6.40 -1.77 8.52
C PRO A 111 5.50 -1.59 7.30
N LEU A 112 6.13 -1.52 6.13
CA LEU A 112 5.46 -1.51 4.83
C LEU A 112 5.50 -2.91 4.23
N VAL A 113 4.35 -3.42 3.82
CA VAL A 113 4.26 -4.67 3.06
C VAL A 113 4.47 -4.31 1.59
N THR A 114 5.63 -4.64 1.06
CA THR A 114 6.01 -4.30 -0.33
C THR A 114 7.00 -5.31 -0.89
N SER A 115 6.96 -5.48 -2.21
CA SER A 115 7.95 -6.25 -2.97
C SER A 115 8.81 -5.35 -3.87
N ASP A 116 8.62 -4.04 -3.80
CA ASP A 116 9.40 -3.09 -4.61
C ASP A 116 10.80 -2.94 -4.04
N GLU A 117 11.80 -3.40 -4.81
CA GLU A 117 13.20 -3.37 -4.39
C GLU A 117 13.70 -1.96 -4.09
N ARG A 118 13.17 -0.95 -4.77
CA ARG A 118 13.56 0.45 -4.53
C ARG A 118 13.09 0.94 -3.17
N LEU A 119 11.90 0.50 -2.73
CA LEU A 119 11.39 0.82 -1.40
C LEU A 119 12.10 0.01 -0.32
N ILE A 120 12.38 -1.26 -0.60
CA ILE A 120 13.11 -2.13 0.34
C ILE A 120 14.47 -1.56 0.68
N ARG A 121 15.12 -0.87 -0.27
CA ARG A 121 16.42 -0.22 -0.06
C ARG A 121 16.34 1.14 0.63
N CYS A 122 15.15 1.65 0.87
CA CYS A 122 14.97 2.95 1.51
C CYS A 122 15.45 2.90 2.96
N GLU A 123 16.40 3.77 3.30
CA GLU A 123 16.89 3.88 4.66
C GLU A 123 15.79 4.35 5.60
N GLY A 124 15.68 3.70 6.76
CA GLY A 124 14.67 4.02 7.76
C GLY A 124 13.32 3.37 7.53
N LEU A 125 13.14 2.67 6.40
CA LEU A 125 11.90 1.97 6.10
C LEU A 125 12.02 0.48 6.42
N ARG A 126 11.14 -0.03 7.27
CA ARG A 126 11.05 -1.46 7.55
C ARG A 126 10.04 -2.07 6.59
N CYS A 127 10.39 -3.21 5.99
CA CYS A 127 9.55 -3.88 5.00
C CYS A 127 9.28 -5.33 5.35
N VAL A 128 8.07 -5.77 5.05
CA VAL A 128 7.68 -7.18 5.01
C VAL A 128 7.67 -7.58 3.54
N ARG A 129 8.53 -8.54 3.17
CA ARG A 129 8.70 -8.97 1.78
C ARG A 129 8.67 -10.48 1.60
#